data_46afc1f744a2bf4ecce337b1e30306fa
#
_entry.id   46afc1f744a2bf4ecce337b1e30306fa
#
_cell.length_a   1.000
_cell.length_b   1.000
_cell.length_c   1.000
_cell.angle_alpha   90.00
_cell.angle_beta   90.00
_cell.angle_gamma   90.00
#
_symmetry.space_group_name_H-M   'P 1'
#
loop_
_entity.id
_entity.type
_entity.pdbx_description
1 polymer ?
#
loop_
_entity_poly.entity_id
_entity_poly.type
_entity_poly.pdbx_seq_one_letter_code
_entity_poly.pdbx_strand_id
1 'polypeptide(L)'
;MIHQYKNNGYNIVLDVNSGSIHVVDDVVYDVLSLMDEENVDRYGEAEFSRIADVILKNDYKEEVTKEDLKDVFSDLQELEENGTLFTKDVYKEGVI
;
A
#
# COMPACT_ATOMS: atom_id res chain seq x y z
N MET A 1 8.87 0.70 6.73
CA MET A 1 8.16 1.96 7.05
C MET A 1 7.84 2.70 5.76
N ILE A 2 6.62 3.09 5.57
CA ILE A 2 6.22 3.91 4.42
C ILE A 2 5.72 5.27 4.88
N HIS A 3 6.04 6.28 4.09
CA HIS A 3 5.52 7.64 4.26
C HIS A 3 4.60 7.95 3.08
N GLN A 4 3.46 8.53 3.38
CA GLN A 4 2.49 8.93 2.37
C GLN A 4 2.29 10.43 2.43
N TYR A 5 2.30 11.08 1.28
CA TYR A 5 2.01 12.50 1.20
C TYR A 5 1.48 12.87 -0.20
N LYS A 6 0.88 14.04 -0.29
CA LYS A 6 0.37 14.57 -1.55
C LYS A 6 1.18 15.81 -1.92
N ASN A 7 1.57 15.88 -3.18
CA ASN A 7 2.37 16.99 -3.68
C ASN A 7 1.97 17.30 -5.12
N ASN A 8 1.55 18.53 -5.38
CA ASN A 8 1.16 19.01 -6.71
C ASN A 8 0.11 18.12 -7.38
N GLY A 9 -0.84 17.60 -6.61
CA GLY A 9 -1.89 16.73 -7.13
C GLY A 9 -1.51 15.27 -7.27
N TYR A 10 -0.27 14.91 -6.92
CA TYR A 10 0.18 13.53 -6.95
C TYR A 10 0.12 12.88 -5.58
N ASN A 11 -0.28 11.62 -5.55
CA ASN A 11 -0.25 10.80 -4.35
C ASN A 11 1.07 10.04 -4.33
N ILE A 12 1.89 10.31 -3.34
CA ILE A 12 3.24 9.77 -3.28
C ILE A 12 3.39 8.85 -2.08
N VAL A 13 4.00 7.70 -2.32
CA VAL A 13 4.31 6.72 -1.28
C VAL A 13 5.82 6.47 -1.32
N LEU A 14 6.48 6.73 -0.21
CA LEU A 14 7.92 6.51 -0.07
C LEU A 14 8.15 5.32 0.86
N ASP A 15 8.84 4.32 0.36
CA ASP A 15 9.33 3.23 1.21
C ASP A 15 10.70 3.61 1.74
N VAL A 16 10.76 3.94 3.02
CA VAL A 16 11.94 4.55 3.63
C VAL A 16 13.16 3.63 3.57
N ASN A 17 12.96 2.35 3.83
CA ASN A 17 14.08 1.42 3.91
C ASN A 17 14.72 1.11 2.56
N SER A 18 13.93 1.05 1.50
CA SER A 18 14.49 0.83 0.15
C SER A 18 14.79 2.14 -0.59
N GLY A 19 14.21 3.24 -0.14
CA GLY A 19 14.28 4.52 -0.84
C GLY A 19 13.40 4.59 -2.08
N SER A 20 12.55 3.60 -2.29
CA SER A 20 11.68 3.56 -3.47
C SER A 20 10.52 4.54 -3.34
N ILE A 21 10.22 5.24 -4.43
CA ILE A 21 9.13 6.21 -4.49
C ILE A 21 8.11 5.73 -5.49
N HIS A 22 6.83 5.70 -5.08
CA HIS A 22 5.72 5.30 -5.92
C HIS A 22 4.73 6.44 -6.06
N VAL A 23 4.32 6.71 -7.29
CA VAL A 23 3.20 7.63 -7.55
C VAL A 23 1.98 6.76 -7.84
N VAL A 24 0.93 6.92 -7.05
CA VAL A 24 -0.22 6.03 -7.08
C VAL A 24 -1.51 6.84 -7.21
N ASP A 25 -2.59 6.17 -7.61
CA ASP A 25 -3.90 6.82 -7.67
C ASP A 25 -4.54 6.88 -6.26
N ASP A 26 -5.70 7.56 -6.21
CA ASP A 26 -6.37 7.80 -4.93
C ASP A 26 -6.74 6.50 -4.21
N VAL A 27 -7.19 5.51 -4.96
CA VAL A 27 -7.62 4.23 -4.38
C VAL A 27 -6.44 3.52 -3.73
N VAL A 28 -5.32 3.43 -4.44
CA VAL A 28 -4.12 2.77 -3.92
C VAL A 28 -3.58 3.51 -2.70
N TYR A 29 -3.58 4.84 -2.76
CA TYR A 29 -3.15 5.67 -1.63
C TYR A 29 -3.99 5.38 -0.38
N ASP A 30 -5.31 5.31 -0.54
CA ASP A 30 -6.22 5.06 0.57
C ASP A 30 -6.10 3.63 1.09
N VAL A 31 -5.94 2.66 0.21
CA VAL A 31 -5.71 1.28 0.63
C VAL A 31 -4.44 1.19 1.49
N LEU A 32 -3.35 1.81 1.06
CA LEU A 32 -2.11 1.80 1.81
C LEU A 32 -2.23 2.48 3.17
N SER A 33 -3.02 3.56 3.25
CA SER A 33 -3.22 4.24 4.53
C SER A 33 -4.01 3.40 5.54
N LEU A 34 -4.77 2.43 5.06
CA LEU A 34 -5.56 1.53 5.90
C LEU A 34 -4.83 0.22 6.25
N MET A 35 -3.77 -0.10 5.54
CA MET A 35 -2.98 -1.30 5.81
C MET A 35 -2.09 -1.13 7.01
N ASP A 36 -1.98 -2.21 7.80
CA ASP A 36 -1.07 -2.27 8.93
C ASP A 36 0.22 -2.97 8.51
N GLU A 37 1.32 -2.23 8.49
CA GLU A 37 2.64 -2.77 8.11
C GLU A 37 3.10 -3.89 9.03
N GLU A 38 2.65 -3.89 10.28
CA GLU A 38 3.04 -4.89 11.26
C GLU A 38 2.25 -6.20 11.11
N ASN A 39 1.16 -6.19 10.37
CA ASN A 39 0.35 -7.37 10.17
C ASN A 39 0.98 -8.28 9.12
N VAL A 40 1.43 -9.46 9.53
CA VAL A 40 2.05 -10.43 8.60
C VAL A 40 1.05 -10.96 7.57
N ASP A 41 -0.24 -10.85 7.85
CA ASP A 41 -1.33 -11.30 6.98
C ASP A 41 -2.08 -10.12 6.34
N ARG A 42 -1.36 -9.05 6.03
CA ARG A 42 -1.97 -7.81 5.50
C ARG A 42 -2.69 -7.98 4.17
N TYR A 43 -2.38 -9.04 3.43
CA TYR A 43 -3.08 -9.36 2.17
C TYR A 43 -4.14 -10.44 2.35
N GLY A 44 -4.41 -10.87 3.57
CA GLY A 44 -5.40 -11.90 3.85
C GLY A 44 -6.84 -11.42 3.69
N GLU A 45 -7.77 -12.37 3.66
CA GLU A 45 -9.19 -12.06 3.45
C GLU A 45 -9.78 -11.13 4.50
N ALA A 46 -9.37 -11.28 5.76
CA ALA A 46 -9.88 -10.43 6.84
C ALA A 46 -9.50 -8.96 6.61
N GLU A 47 -8.26 -8.70 6.25
CA GLU A 47 -7.80 -7.35 5.94
C GLU A 47 -8.43 -6.84 4.66
N PHE A 48 -8.55 -7.68 3.64
CA PHE A 48 -9.22 -7.30 2.41
C PHE A 48 -10.67 -6.86 2.69
N SER A 49 -11.43 -7.64 3.46
CA SER A 49 -12.81 -7.30 3.78
C SER A 49 -12.91 -5.99 4.56
N ARG A 50 -12.05 -5.80 5.54
CA ARG A 50 -12.03 -4.58 6.34
C ARG A 50 -11.75 -3.34 5.50
N ILE A 51 -10.72 -3.43 4.66
CA ILE A 51 -10.31 -2.31 3.81
C ILE A 51 -11.34 -2.07 2.72
N ALA A 52 -11.86 -3.12 2.11
CA ALA A 52 -12.89 -3.00 1.08
C ALA A 52 -14.16 -2.31 1.61
N ASP A 53 -14.57 -2.63 2.82
CA ASP A 53 -15.72 -1.97 3.43
C ASP A 53 -15.55 -0.46 3.54
N VAL A 54 -14.36 0.00 3.90
CA VAL A 54 -14.06 1.42 3.99
C VAL A 54 -13.98 2.05 2.60
N ILE A 55 -13.24 1.45 1.70
CA ILE A 55 -12.98 1.99 0.37
C ILE A 55 -14.26 2.09 -0.46
N LEU A 56 -15.09 1.06 -0.44
CA LEU A 56 -16.30 1.02 -1.26
C LEU A 56 -17.37 2.01 -0.79
N LYS A 57 -17.24 2.57 0.40
CA LYS A 57 -18.12 3.63 0.90
C LYS A 57 -17.69 5.01 0.49
N ASN A 58 -16.48 5.17 -0.01
CA ASN A 58 -15.97 6.47 -0.44
C ASN A 58 -16.43 6.80 -1.85
N ASP A 59 -16.58 8.10 -2.12
CA ASP A 59 -16.90 8.61 -3.45
C ASP A 59 -15.60 8.89 -4.20
N TYR A 60 -15.30 8.04 -5.17
CA TYR A 60 -14.20 8.28 -6.09
C TYR A 60 -14.75 8.78 -7.42
N LYS A 61 -13.91 9.41 -8.23
CA LYS A 61 -14.29 9.90 -9.55
C LYS A 61 -14.78 8.77 -10.45
N GLU A 62 -14.16 7.59 -10.29
CA GLU A 62 -14.54 6.40 -11.02
C GLU A 62 -15.08 5.37 -10.05
N GLU A 63 -16.01 4.55 -10.53
CA GLU A 63 -16.56 3.48 -9.71
C GLU A 63 -15.49 2.44 -9.39
N VAL A 64 -15.33 2.14 -8.11
CA VAL A 64 -14.37 1.16 -7.61
C VAL A 64 -15.13 -0.11 -7.22
N THR A 65 -14.70 -1.26 -7.74
CA THR A 65 -15.30 -2.55 -7.45
C THR A 65 -14.38 -3.40 -6.59
N LYS A 66 -14.92 -4.52 -6.07
CA LYS A 66 -14.10 -5.48 -5.33
C LYS A 66 -12.99 -6.06 -6.20
N GLU A 67 -13.24 -6.25 -7.50
CA GLU A 67 -12.21 -6.74 -8.42
C GLU A 67 -11.06 -5.76 -8.54
N ASP A 68 -11.38 -4.47 -8.63
CA ASP A 68 -10.36 -3.42 -8.65
C ASP A 68 -9.49 -3.49 -7.40
N LEU A 69 -10.10 -3.71 -6.24
CA LEU A 69 -9.37 -3.83 -4.99
C LEU A 69 -8.50 -5.09 -4.93
N LYS A 70 -8.97 -6.19 -5.51
CA LYS A 70 -8.14 -7.39 -5.62
C LYS A 70 -6.90 -7.14 -6.46
N ASP A 71 -7.06 -6.41 -7.56
CA ASP A 71 -5.94 -6.03 -8.40
C ASP A 71 -4.96 -5.13 -7.65
N VAL A 72 -5.48 -4.17 -6.87
CA VAL A 72 -4.64 -3.30 -6.04
C VAL A 72 -3.84 -4.14 -5.03
N PHE A 73 -4.50 -5.06 -4.33
CA PHE A 73 -3.81 -5.92 -3.36
C PHE A 73 -2.74 -6.77 -4.03
N SER A 74 -3.03 -7.32 -5.21
CA SER A 74 -2.07 -8.10 -5.97
C SER A 74 -0.86 -7.27 -6.38
N ASP A 75 -1.10 -6.06 -6.87
CA ASP A 75 -0.03 -5.15 -7.28
C ASP A 75 0.85 -4.75 -6.10
N LEU A 76 0.25 -4.46 -4.95
CA LEU A 76 1.00 -4.12 -3.74
C LEU A 76 1.84 -5.28 -3.25
N GLN A 77 1.29 -6.49 -3.30
CA GLN A 77 2.01 -7.69 -2.92
C GLN A 77 3.21 -7.92 -3.83
N GLU A 78 3.05 -7.68 -5.13
CA GLU A 78 4.15 -7.79 -6.08
C GLU A 78 5.25 -6.78 -5.80
N LEU A 79 4.89 -5.54 -5.48
CA LEU A 79 5.87 -4.52 -5.10
C LEU A 79 6.64 -4.92 -3.84
N GLU A 80 5.96 -5.51 -2.89
CA GLU A 80 6.61 -6.00 -1.68
C GLU A 80 7.58 -7.14 -2.00
N GLU A 81 7.18 -8.09 -2.84
CA GLU A 81 8.05 -9.19 -3.26
C GLU A 81 9.28 -8.70 -4.02
N ASN A 82 9.15 -7.61 -4.75
CA ASN A 82 10.24 -6.99 -5.49
C ASN A 82 11.16 -6.15 -4.59
N GLY A 83 10.84 -6.01 -3.31
CA GLY A 83 11.66 -5.27 -2.37
C GLY A 83 11.55 -3.76 -2.47
N THR A 84 10.43 -3.24 -2.99
CA THR A 84 10.22 -1.80 -3.15
C THR A 84 9.09 -1.25 -2.26
N LEU A 85 8.42 -2.11 -1.51
CA LEU A 85 7.33 -1.72 -0.63
C LEU A 85 7.35 -2.57 0.63
N PHE A 86 7.02 -1.99 1.77
CA PHE A 86 7.02 -2.65 3.08
C PHE A 86 8.35 -3.33 3.40
N THR A 87 9.44 -2.74 2.94
CA THR A 87 10.76 -3.31 3.17
C THR A 87 11.17 -3.19 4.63
N LYS A 88 11.98 -4.13 5.06
CA LYS A 88 12.52 -4.13 6.42
C LYS A 88 13.88 -3.47 6.45
N ASP A 89 14.18 -2.88 7.60
CA ASP A 89 15.51 -2.32 7.82
C ASP A 89 16.50 -3.47 7.98
N VAL A 90 17.34 -3.64 6.99
CA VAL A 90 18.33 -4.71 7.00
C VAL A 90 19.65 -4.32 7.67
N TYR A 91 19.81 -3.06 8.03
CA TYR A 91 21.06 -2.60 8.63
C TYR A 91 21.30 -3.19 9.99
N LYS A 92 20.29 -3.63 10.67
CA LYS A 92 20.44 -4.22 12.00
C LYS A 92 21.15 -5.56 11.98
N GLU A 93 21.14 -6.23 10.86
CA GLU A 93 21.65 -7.60 10.78
C GLU A 93 22.95 -7.71 10.04
N GLY A 94 23.11 -6.96 8.99
CA GLY A 94 24.24 -7.15 8.10
C GLY A 94 25.35 -6.16 8.27
N VAL A 95 25.15 -5.19 9.11
CA VAL A 95 26.15 -4.16 9.28
C VAL A 95 27.29 -4.66 10.12
N ILE A 96 28.39 -4.45 9.64
CA ILE A 96 29.60 -4.83 10.29
C ILE A 96 30.42 -3.62 10.63
#